data_6d13da9b90750dd49d96a305e2f99579
#
_entry.id   6d13da9b90750dd49d96a305e2f99579
#
_cell.length_a   1.000
_cell.length_b   1.000
_cell.length_c   1.000
_cell.angle_alpha   90.00
_cell.angle_beta   90.00
_cell.angle_gamma   90.00
#
_symmetry.space_group_name_H-M   'P 1'
#
loop_
_entity.id
_entity.type
_entity.pdbx_description
1 polymer ?
#
loop_
_entity_poly.entity_id
_entity_poly.type
_entity_poly.pdbx_seq_one_letter_code
_entity_poly.pdbx_strand_id
1 'polypeptide(L)'
;QSSAVVVSMGTGTAFLWASPDGIRHLCGSGIGGGTLGGLCHKLVGMERFGQIKKLAECGDLDHVDLTMKDITVHAAPTLDPDMTAANFGNLAEDASPADLAAGVVNLVLQAIGTMTVLACQCCDAKTVVLTGSMTTLPQAVTNFQLFEKLYGIRYIIPENATFATAIGAGLCSLQKKPEA
;
A
#
# COMPACT_ATOMS: atom_id res chain seq x y z
N GLN A 1 -3.11 7.13 -25.53
CA GLN A 1 -3.01 6.09 -24.50
C GLN A 1 -2.24 6.66 -23.32
N SER A 2 -2.80 6.55 -22.11
CA SER A 2 -2.20 7.09 -20.91
C SER A 2 -1.22 6.08 -20.30
N SER A 3 -0.09 6.58 -19.79
CA SER A 3 0.88 5.78 -19.05
C SER A 3 0.53 5.72 -17.56
N ALA A 4 0.91 4.65 -16.87
CA ALA A 4 0.67 4.48 -15.44
C ALA A 4 1.76 3.63 -14.77
N VAL A 5 1.99 3.87 -13.48
CA VAL A 5 2.70 2.93 -12.63
C VAL A 5 1.71 1.89 -12.12
N VAL A 6 1.99 0.62 -12.34
CA VAL A 6 1.21 -0.49 -11.79
C VAL A 6 1.93 -1.02 -10.57
N VAL A 7 1.25 -1.05 -9.43
CA VAL A 7 1.78 -1.54 -8.15
C VAL A 7 1.04 -2.82 -7.78
N SER A 8 1.76 -3.94 -7.82
CA SER A 8 1.22 -5.26 -7.48
C SER A 8 1.58 -5.61 -6.04
N MET A 9 0.61 -5.51 -5.16
CA MET A 9 0.73 -5.72 -3.70
C MET A 9 0.33 -7.16 -3.33
N GLY A 10 1.25 -8.09 -3.52
CA GLY A 10 1.12 -9.51 -3.17
C GLY A 10 1.88 -9.86 -1.88
N THR A 11 2.60 -10.97 -1.86
CA THR A 11 3.50 -11.37 -0.78
C THR A 11 4.57 -10.31 -0.52
N GLY A 12 5.23 -9.86 -1.57
CA GLY A 12 5.98 -8.60 -1.65
C GLY A 12 5.26 -7.63 -2.58
N THR A 13 5.94 -6.57 -3.00
CA THR A 13 5.38 -5.56 -3.90
C THR A 13 6.26 -5.39 -5.13
N ALA A 14 5.66 -5.37 -6.31
CA ALA A 14 6.33 -5.08 -7.57
C ALA A 14 5.79 -3.78 -8.18
N PHE A 15 6.71 -2.98 -8.74
CA PHE A 15 6.42 -1.71 -9.40
C PHE A 15 6.76 -1.83 -10.88
N LEU A 16 5.77 -1.59 -11.74
CA LEU A 16 5.89 -1.69 -13.18
C LEU A 16 5.47 -0.37 -13.83
N TRP A 17 6.18 0.04 -14.85
CA TRP A 17 5.78 1.11 -15.74
C TRP A 17 5.04 0.53 -16.94
N ALA A 18 3.80 0.93 -17.12
CA ALA A 18 2.99 0.58 -18.28
C ALA A 18 2.78 1.82 -19.15
N SER A 19 3.20 1.74 -20.42
CA SER A 19 3.10 2.80 -21.40
C SER A 19 2.68 2.25 -22.76
N PRO A 20 2.36 3.10 -23.75
CA PRO A 20 2.11 2.65 -25.13
C PRO A 20 3.27 1.86 -25.74
N ASP A 21 4.50 2.13 -25.32
CA ASP A 21 5.71 1.49 -25.84
C ASP A 21 5.98 0.13 -25.18
N GLY A 22 5.20 -0.25 -24.17
CA GLY A 22 5.31 -1.53 -23.50
C GLY A 22 5.32 -1.44 -21.98
N ILE A 23 5.70 -2.56 -21.34
CA ILE A 23 5.75 -2.72 -19.89
C ILE A 23 7.20 -2.89 -19.46
N ARG A 24 7.63 -2.11 -18.45
CA ARG A 24 8.96 -2.19 -17.85
C ARG A 24 8.86 -2.43 -16.36
N HIS A 25 9.57 -3.42 -15.85
CA HIS A 25 9.75 -3.59 -14.41
C HIS A 25 10.66 -2.47 -13.87
N LEU A 26 10.20 -1.74 -12.87
CA LEU A 26 10.96 -0.65 -12.24
C LEU A 26 11.80 -1.17 -11.08
N CYS A 27 11.12 -1.76 -10.11
CA CYS A 27 11.74 -2.35 -8.92
C CYS A 27 10.76 -3.31 -8.23
N GLY A 28 11.26 -3.98 -7.19
CA GLY A 28 10.47 -4.77 -6.26
C GLY A 28 10.88 -4.51 -4.82
N SER A 29 10.00 -4.85 -3.90
CA SER A 29 10.25 -4.77 -2.46
C SER A 29 9.79 -6.04 -1.77
N GLY A 30 10.53 -6.49 -0.75
CA GLY A 30 10.11 -7.53 0.17
C GLY A 30 8.96 -7.09 1.08
N ILE A 31 8.61 -5.80 1.10
CA ILE A 31 7.51 -5.27 1.91
C ILE A 31 6.18 -5.53 1.18
N GLY A 32 5.26 -6.22 1.86
CA GLY A 32 3.96 -6.58 1.31
C GLY A 32 3.14 -7.42 2.29
N GLY A 33 2.22 -8.21 1.75
CA GLY A 33 1.36 -9.10 2.54
C GLY A 33 2.13 -10.14 3.36
N GLY A 34 3.30 -10.59 2.90
CA GLY A 34 4.17 -11.47 3.67
C GLY A 34 4.75 -10.78 4.90
N THR A 35 5.23 -9.54 4.76
CA THR A 35 5.70 -8.71 5.89
C THR A 35 4.58 -8.48 6.90
N LEU A 36 3.40 -8.08 6.41
CA LEU A 36 2.22 -7.87 7.22
C LEU A 36 1.86 -9.13 8.02
N GLY A 37 1.75 -10.28 7.34
CA GLY A 37 1.42 -11.55 7.98
C GLY A 37 2.47 -11.99 9.00
N GLY A 38 3.76 -11.90 8.68
CA GLY A 38 4.85 -12.29 9.56
C GLY A 38 4.93 -11.43 10.83
N LEU A 39 4.78 -10.11 10.69
CA LEU A 39 4.76 -9.20 11.83
C LEU A 39 3.51 -9.41 12.71
N CYS A 40 2.32 -9.52 12.12
CA CYS A 40 1.10 -9.78 12.87
C CYS A 40 1.11 -11.15 13.55
N HIS A 41 1.69 -12.19 12.91
CA HIS A 41 1.88 -13.49 13.56
C HIS A 41 2.70 -13.33 14.85
N LYS A 42 3.81 -12.60 14.77
CA LYS A 42 4.71 -12.44 15.92
C LYS A 42 4.16 -11.52 17.00
N LEU A 43 3.52 -10.41 16.62
CA LEU A 43 3.08 -9.37 17.56
C LEU A 43 1.72 -9.66 18.18
N VAL A 44 0.79 -10.23 17.41
CA VAL A 44 -0.62 -10.41 17.83
C VAL A 44 -1.13 -11.85 17.69
N GLY A 45 -0.28 -12.81 17.30
CA GLY A 45 -0.65 -14.20 17.15
C GLY A 45 -1.60 -14.50 15.99
N MET A 46 -1.71 -13.61 14.99
CA MET A 46 -2.62 -13.75 13.86
C MET A 46 -1.86 -14.04 12.56
N GLU A 47 -2.26 -15.10 11.83
CA GLU A 47 -1.62 -15.48 10.56
C GLU A 47 -2.51 -15.22 9.35
N ARG A 48 -3.83 -15.33 9.53
CA ARG A 48 -4.78 -15.28 8.42
C ARG A 48 -5.08 -13.82 8.06
N PHE A 49 -4.83 -13.45 6.82
CA PHE A 49 -5.06 -12.09 6.30
C PHE A 49 -6.45 -11.53 6.64
N GLY A 50 -7.52 -12.34 6.51
CA GLY A 50 -8.88 -11.91 6.85
C GLY A 50 -9.10 -11.62 8.34
N GLN A 51 -8.36 -12.28 9.25
CA GLN A 51 -8.41 -12.01 10.69
C GLN A 51 -7.63 -10.73 11.01
N ILE A 52 -6.43 -10.57 10.42
CA ILE A 52 -5.61 -9.37 10.56
C ILE A 52 -6.38 -8.14 10.10
N LYS A 53 -7.02 -8.22 8.91
CA LYS A 53 -7.86 -7.15 8.37
C LYS A 53 -8.92 -6.69 9.37
N LYS A 54 -9.73 -7.63 9.90
CA LYS A 54 -10.79 -7.31 10.87
C LYS A 54 -10.25 -6.75 12.18
N LEU A 55 -9.11 -7.27 12.65
CA LEU A 55 -8.48 -6.79 13.87
C LEU A 55 -7.99 -5.34 13.69
N ALA A 56 -7.29 -5.07 12.62
CA ALA A 56 -6.75 -3.74 12.30
C ALA A 56 -7.83 -2.68 12.04
N GLU A 57 -9.05 -3.08 11.65
CA GLU A 57 -10.19 -2.15 11.52
C GLU A 57 -10.66 -1.59 12.87
N CYS A 58 -10.35 -2.28 13.99
CA CYS A 58 -10.72 -1.89 15.35
C CYS A 58 -9.58 -1.17 16.10
N GLY A 59 -8.39 -1.07 15.51
CA GLY A 59 -7.23 -0.49 16.17
C GLY A 59 -7.16 1.03 16.02
N ASP A 60 -6.49 1.65 17.00
CA ASP A 60 -6.20 3.07 17.03
C ASP A 60 -4.71 3.32 16.81
N LEU A 61 -4.39 4.08 15.75
CA LEU A 61 -3.00 4.41 15.40
C LEU A 61 -2.36 5.40 16.39
N ASP A 62 -3.15 6.20 17.12
CA ASP A 62 -2.64 7.14 18.11
C ASP A 62 -1.93 6.42 19.30
N HIS A 63 -2.20 5.12 19.50
CA HIS A 63 -1.49 4.28 20.48
C HIS A 63 -0.21 3.64 19.93
N VAL A 64 0.10 3.82 18.66
CA VAL A 64 1.23 3.11 18.01
C VAL A 64 2.16 4.06 17.28
N ASP A 65 1.59 4.92 16.43
CA ASP A 65 2.36 5.76 15.53
C ASP A 65 2.56 7.16 16.11
N LEU A 66 3.74 7.71 15.91
CA LEU A 66 3.99 9.13 16.15
C LEU A 66 3.48 9.92 14.94
N THR A 67 2.60 10.87 15.18
CA THR A 67 1.98 11.68 14.14
C THR A 67 2.55 13.10 14.07
N MET A 68 2.21 13.85 13.02
CA MET A 68 2.67 15.24 12.87
C MET A 68 2.13 16.15 13.99
N LYS A 69 0.92 15.90 14.53
CA LYS A 69 0.36 16.66 15.66
C LYS A 69 1.19 16.50 16.93
N ASP A 70 1.87 15.36 17.13
CA ASP A 70 2.65 15.06 18.32
C ASP A 70 4.00 15.80 18.34
N ILE A 71 4.53 16.14 17.17
CA ILE A 71 5.88 16.75 17.04
C ILE A 71 5.85 18.21 16.60
N THR A 72 4.68 18.75 16.20
CA THR A 72 4.57 20.14 15.77
C THR A 72 3.90 21.00 16.84
N VAL A 73 4.61 22.01 17.34
CA VAL A 73 4.07 22.99 18.31
C VAL A 73 3.08 23.95 17.66
N HIS A 74 3.20 24.17 16.34
CA HIS A 74 2.30 24.98 15.54
C HIS A 74 1.92 24.21 14.28
N ALA A 75 0.62 24.17 13.97
CA ALA A 75 0.13 23.55 12.76
C ALA A 75 0.87 24.10 11.52
N ALA A 76 1.65 23.25 10.86
CA ALA A 76 2.21 23.60 9.57
C ALA A 76 1.07 23.63 8.55
N PRO A 77 0.80 24.75 7.87
CA PRO A 77 -0.38 24.89 7.00
C PRO A 77 -0.44 23.88 5.85
N THR A 78 0.66 23.19 5.59
CA THR A 78 0.84 22.28 4.45
C THR A 78 0.85 20.79 4.81
N LEU A 79 0.90 20.45 6.12
CA LEU A 79 0.97 19.06 6.57
C LEU A 79 -0.33 18.69 7.30
N ASP A 80 -0.84 17.50 6.97
CA ASP A 80 -1.99 16.93 7.67
C ASP A 80 -1.55 16.53 9.09
N PRO A 81 -2.23 16.99 10.15
CA PRO A 81 -1.85 16.69 11.54
C PRO A 81 -1.82 15.20 11.85
N ASP A 82 -2.70 14.41 11.22
CA ASP A 82 -2.82 12.98 11.43
C ASP A 82 -1.85 12.15 10.55
N MET A 83 -0.99 12.82 9.78
CA MET A 83 0.03 12.14 9.01
C MET A 83 1.07 11.49 9.94
N THR A 84 1.37 10.22 9.70
CA THR A 84 2.41 9.49 10.44
C THR A 84 3.78 10.11 10.19
N ALA A 85 4.45 10.54 11.27
CA ALA A 85 5.83 10.99 11.27
C ALA A 85 6.79 9.81 11.49
N ALA A 86 6.43 8.87 12.37
CA ALA A 86 7.20 7.65 12.58
C ALA A 86 6.27 6.48 12.90
N ASN A 87 6.29 5.45 12.05
CA ASN A 87 5.57 4.22 12.33
C ASN A 87 6.14 3.57 13.61
N PHE A 88 5.27 3.14 14.51
CA PHE A 88 5.62 2.60 15.84
C PHE A 88 6.43 3.58 16.71
N GLY A 89 6.42 4.87 16.39
CA GLY A 89 7.22 5.88 17.08
C GLY A 89 6.62 6.34 18.42
N ASN A 90 5.37 6.02 18.69
CA ASN A 90 4.65 6.36 19.93
C ASN A 90 3.95 5.12 20.53
N LEU A 91 4.62 3.98 20.51
CA LEU A 91 4.04 2.73 20.97
C LEU A 91 3.73 2.78 22.49
N ALA A 92 2.43 2.80 22.81
CA ALA A 92 1.95 2.79 24.19
C ALA A 92 2.18 1.42 24.87
N GLU A 93 2.48 1.43 26.16
CA GLU A 93 2.70 0.18 26.93
C GLU A 93 1.45 -0.72 26.96
N ASP A 94 0.26 -0.12 26.90
CA ASP A 94 -1.04 -0.78 26.92
C ASP A 94 -1.68 -0.91 25.51
N ALA A 95 -0.92 -0.67 24.45
CA ALA A 95 -1.41 -0.84 23.08
C ALA A 95 -2.03 -2.22 22.86
N SER A 96 -3.26 -2.23 22.41
CA SER A 96 -4.03 -3.46 22.22
C SER A 96 -3.52 -4.26 21.00
N PRO A 97 -3.84 -5.56 20.89
CA PRO A 97 -3.57 -6.32 19.67
C PRO A 97 -4.17 -5.70 18.40
N ALA A 98 -5.30 -4.97 18.52
CA ALA A 98 -5.92 -4.27 17.40
C ALA A 98 -5.08 -3.09 16.96
N ASP A 99 -4.56 -2.29 17.91
CA ASP A 99 -3.69 -1.15 17.65
C ASP A 99 -2.40 -1.60 16.97
N LEU A 100 -1.77 -2.65 17.49
CA LEU A 100 -0.57 -3.25 16.88
C LEU A 100 -0.83 -3.74 15.45
N ALA A 101 -1.98 -4.38 15.21
CA ALA A 101 -2.35 -4.83 13.87
C ALA A 101 -2.58 -3.63 12.92
N ALA A 102 -3.23 -2.57 13.39
CA ALA A 102 -3.41 -1.33 12.64
C ALA A 102 -2.06 -0.67 12.32
N GLY A 103 -1.14 -0.59 13.28
CA GLY A 103 0.21 -0.07 13.10
C GLY A 103 1.00 -0.84 12.04
N VAL A 104 0.95 -2.19 12.06
CA VAL A 104 1.61 -3.03 11.04
C VAL A 104 1.00 -2.79 9.66
N VAL A 105 -0.32 -2.70 9.55
CA VAL A 105 -0.99 -2.39 8.28
C VAL A 105 -0.55 -1.01 7.78
N ASN A 106 -0.54 0.00 8.64
CA ASN A 106 -0.13 1.35 8.30
C ASN A 106 1.33 1.40 7.83
N LEU A 107 2.26 0.80 8.58
CA LEU A 107 3.67 0.68 8.23
C LEU A 107 3.86 0.14 6.81
N VAL A 108 3.21 -0.98 6.49
CA VAL A 108 3.36 -1.64 5.19
C VAL A 108 2.78 -0.78 4.07
N LEU A 109 1.59 -0.21 4.26
CA LEU A 109 0.94 0.64 3.26
C LEU A 109 1.72 1.95 3.02
N GLN A 110 2.21 2.58 4.08
CA GLN A 110 3.02 3.81 4.00
C GLN A 110 4.36 3.56 3.27
N ALA A 111 5.04 2.45 3.58
CA ALA A 111 6.27 2.09 2.87
C ALA A 111 6.01 1.86 1.38
N ILE A 112 4.93 1.15 1.02
CA ILE A 112 4.54 0.95 -0.39
C ILE A 112 4.17 2.29 -1.04
N GLY A 113 3.42 3.15 -0.34
CA GLY A 113 3.02 4.48 -0.83
C GLY A 113 4.23 5.35 -1.16
N THR A 114 5.20 5.43 -0.26
CA THR A 114 6.44 6.19 -0.47
C THR A 114 7.23 5.66 -1.67
N MET A 115 7.41 4.33 -1.78
CA MET A 115 8.07 3.72 -2.95
C MET A 115 7.30 3.98 -4.24
N THR A 116 5.96 4.02 -4.18
CA THR A 116 5.11 4.36 -5.34
C THR A 116 5.33 5.79 -5.80
N VAL A 117 5.43 6.74 -4.89
CA VAL A 117 5.74 8.15 -5.21
C VAL A 117 7.09 8.24 -5.93
N LEU A 118 8.13 7.58 -5.39
CA LEU A 118 9.45 7.55 -6.02
C LEU A 118 9.41 6.90 -7.41
N ALA A 119 8.69 5.81 -7.57
CA ALA A 119 8.49 5.16 -8.88
C ALA A 119 7.81 6.09 -9.89
N CYS A 120 6.79 6.85 -9.45
CA CYS A 120 6.11 7.85 -10.27
C CYS A 120 7.04 8.98 -10.69
N GLN A 121 7.88 9.47 -9.77
CA GLN A 121 8.88 10.51 -10.08
C GLN A 121 9.91 10.04 -11.11
N CYS A 122 10.37 8.77 -11.03
CA CYS A 122 11.30 8.19 -11.99
C CYS A 122 10.74 8.08 -13.42
N CYS A 123 9.42 8.04 -13.57
CA CYS A 123 8.74 7.84 -14.86
C CYS A 123 7.92 9.06 -15.31
N ASP A 124 7.94 10.15 -14.54
CA ASP A 124 7.03 11.30 -14.69
C ASP A 124 5.56 10.87 -14.78
N ALA A 125 5.18 9.88 -13.96
CA ALA A 125 3.83 9.34 -13.92
C ALA A 125 2.94 10.15 -12.98
N LYS A 126 1.67 10.30 -13.36
CA LYS A 126 0.63 10.94 -12.54
C LYS A 126 -0.52 9.99 -12.21
N THR A 127 -0.43 8.75 -12.68
CA THR A 127 -1.47 7.73 -12.46
C THR A 127 -0.83 6.46 -11.96
N VAL A 128 -1.45 5.89 -10.92
CA VAL A 128 -1.08 4.61 -10.31
C VAL A 128 -2.26 3.67 -10.35
N VAL A 129 -2.02 2.42 -10.72
CA VAL A 129 -3.00 1.33 -10.65
C VAL A 129 -2.54 0.34 -9.59
N LEU A 130 -3.33 0.21 -8.54
CA LEU A 130 -3.06 -0.71 -7.41
C LEU A 130 -3.72 -2.05 -7.66
N THR A 131 -2.96 -3.13 -7.50
CA THR A 131 -3.45 -4.51 -7.68
C THR A 131 -2.97 -5.42 -6.54
N GLY A 132 -3.55 -6.61 -6.43
CA GLY A 132 -3.18 -7.59 -5.41
C GLY A 132 -4.10 -7.58 -4.18
N SER A 133 -3.90 -8.57 -3.29
CA SER A 133 -4.80 -8.83 -2.16
C SER A 133 -4.86 -7.69 -1.13
N MET A 134 -3.78 -6.93 -0.99
CA MET A 134 -3.75 -5.81 -0.03
C MET A 134 -4.67 -4.64 -0.42
N THR A 135 -5.12 -4.55 -1.67
CA THR A 135 -6.13 -3.57 -2.09
C THR A 135 -7.47 -3.76 -1.39
N THR A 136 -7.71 -4.92 -0.78
CA THR A 136 -8.94 -5.21 -0.03
C THR A 136 -8.94 -4.68 1.40
N LEU A 137 -7.80 -4.17 1.90
CA LEU A 137 -7.71 -3.52 3.20
C LEU A 137 -8.44 -2.16 3.14
N PRO A 138 -9.39 -1.86 4.05
CA PRO A 138 -10.02 -0.54 4.09
C PRO A 138 -9.01 0.59 4.25
N GLN A 139 -7.96 0.36 5.05
CA GLN A 139 -6.88 1.31 5.28
C GLN A 139 -6.09 1.63 4.01
N ALA A 140 -6.08 0.75 3.00
CA ALA A 140 -5.42 1.03 1.72
C ALA A 140 -6.08 2.23 1.01
N VAL A 141 -7.41 2.30 1.02
CA VAL A 141 -8.12 3.43 0.41
C VAL A 141 -7.73 4.74 1.08
N THR A 142 -7.80 4.80 2.41
CA THR A 142 -7.48 6.00 3.19
C THR A 142 -6.02 6.43 3.00
N ASN A 143 -5.08 5.48 3.09
CA ASN A 143 -3.66 5.76 2.91
C ASN A 143 -3.36 6.30 1.51
N PHE A 144 -3.85 5.66 0.45
CA PHE A 144 -3.56 6.11 -0.91
C PHE A 144 -4.29 7.41 -1.28
N GLN A 145 -5.45 7.70 -0.70
CA GLN A 145 -6.09 9.02 -0.81
C GLN A 145 -5.24 10.13 -0.17
N LEU A 146 -4.58 9.86 0.96
CA LEU A 146 -3.65 10.78 1.57
C LEU A 146 -2.45 11.05 0.64
N PHE A 147 -1.85 10.02 0.07
CA PHE A 147 -0.76 10.16 -0.92
C PHE A 147 -1.23 10.92 -2.17
N GLU A 148 -2.45 10.70 -2.64
CA GLU A 148 -3.05 11.44 -3.75
C GLU A 148 -3.10 12.94 -3.44
N LYS A 149 -3.60 13.30 -2.26
CA LYS A 149 -3.69 14.69 -1.79
C LYS A 149 -2.31 15.34 -1.66
N LEU A 150 -1.32 14.62 -1.11
CA LEU A 150 0.01 15.17 -0.83
C LEU A 150 0.88 15.35 -2.09
N TYR A 151 0.79 14.40 -3.02
CA TYR A 151 1.73 14.33 -4.15
C TYR A 151 1.09 14.60 -5.51
N GLY A 152 -0.23 14.80 -5.57
CA GLY A 152 -0.95 15.04 -6.82
C GLY A 152 -0.88 13.85 -7.79
N ILE A 153 -0.80 12.64 -7.26
CA ILE A 153 -0.75 11.37 -8.00
C ILE A 153 -2.10 10.69 -7.86
N ARG A 154 -2.75 10.38 -8.97
CA ARG A 154 -4.04 9.70 -8.96
C ARG A 154 -3.88 8.21 -8.72
N TYR A 155 -4.54 7.66 -7.69
CA TYR A 155 -4.56 6.23 -7.39
C TYR A 155 -5.87 5.58 -7.83
N ILE A 156 -5.78 4.45 -8.51
CA ILE A 156 -6.92 3.68 -9.02
C ILE A 156 -6.82 2.26 -8.49
N ILE A 157 -7.86 1.79 -7.81
CA ILE A 157 -8.05 0.38 -7.45
C ILE A 157 -9.13 -0.18 -8.39
N PRO A 158 -8.77 -1.00 -9.40
CA PRO A 158 -9.77 -1.62 -10.28
C PRO A 158 -10.69 -2.57 -9.52
N GLU A 159 -11.89 -2.78 -10.01
CA GLU A 159 -12.88 -3.69 -9.41
C GLU A 159 -12.33 -5.10 -9.17
N ASN A 160 -11.53 -5.62 -10.10
CA ASN A 160 -10.91 -6.94 -10.01
C ASN A 160 -9.43 -6.89 -9.61
N ALA A 161 -9.00 -5.89 -8.83
CA ALA A 161 -7.61 -5.65 -8.46
C ALA A 161 -6.91 -6.90 -7.87
N THR A 162 -7.63 -7.67 -7.06
CA THR A 162 -7.11 -8.90 -6.43
C THR A 162 -6.75 -9.97 -7.44
N PHE A 163 -7.45 -10.03 -8.57
CA PHE A 163 -7.28 -11.04 -9.61
C PHE A 163 -6.55 -10.52 -10.85
N ALA A 164 -6.06 -9.28 -10.82
CA ALA A 164 -5.47 -8.62 -11.98
C ALA A 164 -4.38 -9.44 -12.67
N THR A 165 -3.50 -10.10 -11.91
CA THR A 165 -2.44 -10.96 -12.44
C THR A 165 -3.00 -12.18 -13.18
N ALA A 166 -4.00 -12.84 -12.60
CA ALA A 166 -4.63 -14.02 -13.21
C ALA A 166 -5.41 -13.64 -14.50
N ILE A 167 -6.13 -12.52 -14.44
CA ILE A 167 -6.86 -11.97 -15.59
C ILE A 167 -5.86 -11.63 -16.71
N GLY A 168 -4.78 -10.93 -16.38
CA GLY A 168 -3.74 -10.58 -17.34
C GLY A 168 -3.10 -11.80 -17.98
N ALA A 169 -2.77 -12.84 -17.22
CA ALA A 169 -2.22 -14.08 -17.73
C ALA A 169 -3.20 -14.78 -18.70
N GLY A 170 -4.50 -14.82 -18.34
CA GLY A 170 -5.54 -15.34 -19.22
C GLY A 170 -5.66 -14.60 -20.54
N LEU A 171 -5.66 -13.26 -20.49
CA LEU A 171 -5.73 -12.41 -21.68
C LEU A 171 -4.50 -12.59 -22.59
N CYS A 172 -3.30 -12.67 -22.01
CA CYS A 172 -2.08 -12.94 -22.78
C CYS A 172 -2.11 -14.32 -23.47
N SER A 173 -2.68 -15.34 -22.84
CA SER A 173 -2.79 -16.67 -23.46
C SER A 173 -3.76 -16.69 -24.63
N LEU A 174 -4.82 -15.90 -24.58
CA LEU A 174 -5.79 -15.77 -25.68
C LEU A 174 -5.24 -14.98 -26.88
N GLN A 175 -4.26 -14.10 -26.65
CA GLN A 175 -3.63 -13.30 -27.71
C GLN A 175 -2.50 -14.06 -28.45
N LYS A 176 -1.92 -15.09 -27.84
CA LYS A 176 -0.99 -15.96 -28.52
C LYS A 176 -1.78 -16.82 -29.52
N LYS A 177 -1.73 -16.47 -30.84
CA LYS A 177 -2.17 -17.38 -31.91
C LYS A 177 -1.37 -18.67 -31.78
N PRO A 178 -2.00 -19.86 -31.97
CA PRO A 178 -1.23 -21.09 -32.12
C PRO A 178 -0.28 -20.89 -33.29
N GLU A 179 1.01 -21.08 -33.06
CA GLU A 179 1.98 -21.23 -34.12
C GLU A 179 1.56 -22.45 -34.94
N ALA A 180 1.26 -22.23 -36.22
CA ALA A 180 0.87 -23.25 -37.16
C ALA A 180 2.09 -24.05 -37.63
#